data_a4180559338377b5f5fdb417a89777fb
#
_entry.id   a4180559338377b5f5fdb417a89777fb
#
_cell.length_a   1.000
_cell.length_b   1.000
_cell.length_c   1.000
_cell.angle_alpha   90.00
_cell.angle_beta   90.00
_cell.angle_gamma   90.00
#
_symmetry.space_group_name_H-M   'P 1'
#
loop_
_entity.id
_entity.type
_entity.pdbx_description
1 polymer ?
#
loop_
_entity_poly.entity_id
_entity_poly.type
_entity_poly.pdbx_seq_one_letter_code
_entity_poly.pdbx_strand_id
1 'polypeptide(L)'
;MSKKITIYDLAKTLGVSAGTVSRSLNDHPSISMKTKERVISMANELGYKTNKFAVNLSKQKSNTIGVIVPKLNSIFMSTVLAGIEKIVNDAGYNLIISQSLESMEKEKLNAKTLYDSGVDALLVSLAYDTSNFDHFAHYIRNKIPLIFIDRVHNLPNCSTIIINNRLAGFEATEHLISLGCKNLLYVGGNIKRNVYLDRLEGFKDAMEKHQLDFDQTHFLETDLSPDDVDSVIHYIKSMKNAVDGLFVSSDNFAAHIIKALKRENYKIPQDIKIVGFNNDPISDLVTPTLTTVN
;
A
#
# COMPACT_ATOMS: atom_id res chain seq x y z
N MET A 1 6.19 18.64 37.18
CA MET A 1 6.88 18.09 36.01
C MET A 1 8.36 18.07 36.27
N SER A 2 9.04 16.93 36.29
CA SER A 2 10.49 16.86 36.48
C SER A 2 11.20 17.51 35.29
N LYS A 3 12.17 18.38 35.56
CA LYS A 3 12.95 19.08 34.53
C LYS A 3 13.71 18.03 33.69
N LYS A 4 13.47 18.00 32.38
CA LYS A 4 14.11 17.07 31.45
C LYS A 4 15.60 17.43 31.37
N ILE A 5 16.49 16.48 31.71
CA ILE A 5 17.94 16.66 31.64
C ILE A 5 18.35 16.92 30.19
N THR A 6 19.16 17.94 29.96
CA THR A 6 19.65 18.35 28.63
C THR A 6 21.12 17.99 28.45
N ILE A 7 21.60 18.04 27.19
CA ILE A 7 23.03 17.87 26.89
C ILE A 7 23.91 18.92 27.57
N TYR A 8 23.38 20.12 27.81
CA TYR A 8 24.08 21.20 28.51
C TYR A 8 24.22 20.91 30.02
N ASP A 9 23.22 20.25 30.62
CA ASP A 9 23.30 19.84 32.03
C ASP A 9 24.38 18.76 32.19
N LEU A 10 24.46 17.77 31.30
CA LEU A 10 25.54 16.77 31.25
C LEU A 10 26.92 17.42 31.08
N ALA A 11 27.04 18.33 30.13
CA ALA A 11 28.29 19.05 29.86
C ALA A 11 28.79 19.81 31.09
N LYS A 12 27.87 20.51 31.80
CA LYS A 12 28.14 21.22 33.02
C LYS A 12 28.60 20.29 34.18
N THR A 13 27.89 19.18 34.35
CA THR A 13 28.22 18.19 35.42
C THR A 13 29.58 17.55 35.18
N LEU A 14 29.94 17.24 33.92
CA LEU A 14 31.19 16.59 33.55
C LEU A 14 32.37 17.54 33.37
N GLY A 15 32.15 18.87 33.36
CA GLY A 15 33.19 19.87 33.10
C GLY A 15 33.73 19.84 31.67
N VAL A 16 32.87 19.48 30.69
CA VAL A 16 33.26 19.40 29.26
C VAL A 16 32.29 20.22 28.40
N SER A 17 32.63 20.44 27.12
CA SER A 17 31.71 21.11 26.18
C SER A 17 30.55 20.21 25.77
N ALA A 18 29.40 20.80 25.44
CA ALA A 18 28.27 20.06 24.88
C ALA A 18 28.64 19.30 23.58
N GLY A 19 29.56 19.87 22.78
CA GLY A 19 30.12 19.19 21.60
C GLY A 19 30.95 17.95 21.97
N THR A 20 31.67 17.95 23.09
CA THR A 20 32.39 16.77 23.60
C THR A 20 31.42 15.70 24.06
N VAL A 21 30.36 16.07 24.80
CA VAL A 21 29.30 15.14 25.20
C VAL A 21 28.62 14.51 23.97
N SER A 22 28.22 15.31 22.99
CA SER A 22 27.60 14.83 21.75
C SER A 22 28.50 13.84 21.01
N ARG A 23 29.80 14.18 20.81
CA ARG A 23 30.77 13.30 20.14
C ARG A 23 31.02 12.01 20.92
N SER A 24 31.03 12.06 22.25
CA SER A 24 31.16 10.87 23.10
C SER A 24 29.98 9.93 22.96
N LEU A 25 28.75 10.46 22.98
CA LEU A 25 27.52 9.67 22.84
C LEU A 25 27.36 9.06 21.44
N ASN A 26 27.96 9.66 20.41
CA ASN A 26 27.97 9.18 19.03
C ASN A 26 29.23 8.38 18.67
N ASP A 27 30.01 7.94 19.66
CA ASP A 27 31.23 7.12 19.50
C ASP A 27 32.28 7.72 18.54
N HIS A 28 32.37 9.04 18.46
CA HIS A 28 33.27 9.72 17.54
C HIS A 28 34.75 9.40 17.83
N PRO A 29 35.59 9.11 16.82
CA PRO A 29 36.99 8.66 17.03
C PRO A 29 37.89 9.73 17.65
N SER A 30 37.54 11.01 17.58
CA SER A 30 38.32 12.09 18.20
C SER A 30 38.22 12.14 19.73
N ILE A 31 37.37 11.34 20.36
CA ILE A 31 37.18 11.33 21.80
C ILE A 31 37.78 10.04 22.40
N SER A 32 38.59 10.19 23.49
CA SER A 32 39.18 9.06 24.14
C SER A 32 38.15 8.12 24.77
N MET A 33 38.41 6.82 24.80
CA MET A 33 37.54 5.79 25.45
C MET A 33 37.17 6.19 26.87
N LYS A 34 38.16 6.62 27.68
CA LYS A 34 37.92 7.08 29.05
C LYS A 34 36.90 8.19 29.16
N THR A 35 36.89 9.16 28.19
CA THR A 35 35.93 10.26 28.17
C THR A 35 34.57 9.77 27.74
N LYS A 36 34.50 8.86 26.76
CA LYS A 36 33.24 8.24 26.30
C LYS A 36 32.56 7.49 27.46
N GLU A 37 33.29 6.64 28.17
CA GLU A 37 32.78 5.87 29.32
C GLU A 37 32.22 6.80 30.42
N ARG A 38 32.94 7.87 30.76
CA ARG A 38 32.49 8.84 31.76
C ARG A 38 31.17 9.54 31.32
N VAL A 39 31.06 9.91 30.05
CA VAL A 39 29.87 10.55 29.53
C VAL A 39 28.67 9.60 29.50
N ILE A 40 28.90 8.34 29.07
CA ILE A 40 27.81 7.32 28.99
C ILE A 40 27.33 6.97 30.42
N SER A 41 28.24 6.78 31.37
CA SER A 41 27.90 6.49 32.78
C SER A 41 27.05 7.61 33.38
N MET A 42 27.47 8.87 33.25
CA MET A 42 26.74 10.02 33.74
C MET A 42 25.39 10.23 33.04
N ALA A 43 25.30 9.96 31.71
CA ALA A 43 24.06 10.02 30.98
C ALA A 43 23.03 9.00 31.52
N ASN A 44 23.47 7.78 31.82
CA ASN A 44 22.64 6.73 32.43
C ASN A 44 22.19 7.10 33.86
N GLU A 45 23.12 7.59 34.68
CA GLU A 45 22.84 8.01 36.05
C GLU A 45 21.82 9.12 36.16
N LEU A 46 21.93 10.13 35.30
CA LEU A 46 21.01 11.27 35.26
C LEU A 46 19.74 11.00 34.44
N GLY A 47 19.58 9.81 33.85
CA GLY A 47 18.44 9.47 33.02
C GLY A 47 18.35 10.31 31.72
N TYR A 48 19.51 10.78 31.23
CA TYR A 48 19.55 11.55 29.98
C TYR A 48 19.21 10.65 28.79
N LYS A 49 18.20 11.05 28.04
CA LYS A 49 17.89 10.43 26.74
C LYS A 49 18.32 11.37 25.63
N THR A 50 19.15 10.88 24.72
CA THR A 50 19.54 11.65 23.55
C THR A 50 18.31 12.18 22.83
N ASN A 51 18.24 13.49 22.64
CA ASN A 51 17.15 14.09 21.89
C ASN A 51 17.39 13.77 20.41
N LYS A 52 16.73 12.71 19.91
CA LYS A 52 16.82 12.30 18.51
C LYS A 52 16.44 13.44 17.55
N PHE A 53 15.51 14.31 17.92
CA PHE A 53 15.14 15.49 17.12
C PHE A 53 16.30 16.47 16.97
N ALA A 54 17.06 16.75 18.05
CA ALA A 54 18.21 17.65 17.98
C ALA A 54 19.35 17.05 17.16
N VAL A 55 19.59 15.74 17.26
CA VAL A 55 20.59 15.03 16.44
C VAL A 55 20.17 15.00 14.98
N ASN A 56 18.91 14.71 14.69
CA ASN A 56 18.35 14.67 13.35
C ASN A 56 18.37 16.06 12.70
N LEU A 57 18.05 17.12 13.44
CA LEU A 57 18.12 18.50 12.98
C LEU A 57 19.54 18.86 12.55
N SER A 58 20.57 18.40 13.30
CA SER A 58 21.98 18.66 12.94
C SER A 58 22.45 17.86 11.72
N LYS A 59 21.82 16.72 11.42
CA LYS A 59 22.13 15.84 10.28
C LYS A 59 21.20 16.08 9.08
N GLN A 60 20.20 16.95 9.20
CA GLN A 60 19.12 17.16 8.21
C GLN A 60 18.44 15.84 7.76
N LYS A 61 18.39 14.84 8.67
CA LYS A 61 17.75 13.54 8.41
C LYS A 61 16.93 13.13 9.62
N SER A 62 15.71 12.69 9.40
CA SER A 62 14.83 12.21 10.47
C SER A 62 15.00 10.71 10.75
N ASN A 63 15.63 9.98 9.83
CA ASN A 63 15.64 8.53 9.75
C ASN A 63 14.20 7.96 9.83
N THR A 64 13.30 8.60 9.10
CA THR A 64 11.89 8.24 9.10
C THR A 64 11.36 8.22 7.67
N ILE A 65 10.71 7.14 7.30
CA ILE A 65 10.01 6.99 6.03
C ILE A 65 8.50 7.13 6.30
N GLY A 66 7.81 7.94 5.50
CA GLY A 66 6.35 8.03 5.51
C GLY A 66 5.73 7.08 4.51
N VAL A 67 4.58 6.50 4.85
CA VAL A 67 3.76 5.71 3.92
C VAL A 67 2.31 6.14 4.03
N ILE A 68 1.68 6.40 2.89
CA ILE A 68 0.23 6.64 2.79
C ILE A 68 -0.37 5.49 2.00
N VAL A 69 -1.37 4.82 2.57
CA VAL A 69 -2.12 3.73 1.94
C VAL A 69 -3.62 4.02 1.94
N PRO A 70 -4.40 3.45 1.02
CA PRO A 70 -5.85 3.66 0.99
C PRO A 70 -6.54 3.11 2.24
N LYS A 71 -6.27 1.85 2.59
CA LYS A 71 -6.88 1.15 3.73
C LYS A 71 -5.86 0.22 4.39
N LEU A 72 -5.81 0.23 5.72
CA LEU A 72 -4.95 -0.65 6.51
C LEU A 72 -5.51 -2.07 6.67
N ASN A 73 -6.81 -2.24 6.52
CA ASN A 73 -7.48 -3.54 6.63
C ASN A 73 -7.50 -4.36 5.33
N SER A 74 -6.77 -3.94 4.30
CA SER A 74 -6.51 -4.75 3.10
C SER A 74 -5.40 -5.76 3.41
N ILE A 75 -5.63 -7.04 3.19
CA ILE A 75 -4.64 -8.11 3.42
C ILE A 75 -3.42 -7.89 2.50
N PHE A 76 -3.66 -7.62 1.21
CA PHE A 76 -2.60 -7.27 0.27
C PHE A 76 -1.75 -6.11 0.80
N MET A 77 -2.38 -4.99 1.15
CA MET A 77 -1.65 -3.80 1.59
C MET A 77 -0.93 -4.03 2.93
N SER A 78 -1.51 -4.78 3.86
CA SER A 78 -0.84 -5.12 5.13
C SER A 78 0.40 -5.99 4.92
N THR A 79 0.37 -6.91 3.95
CA THR A 79 1.52 -7.72 3.55
C THR A 79 2.62 -6.87 2.92
N VAL A 80 2.27 -5.95 2.03
CA VAL A 80 3.20 -4.96 1.45
C VAL A 80 3.85 -4.11 2.55
N LEU A 81 3.05 -3.59 3.48
CA LEU A 81 3.54 -2.79 4.61
C LEU A 81 4.49 -3.57 5.51
N ALA A 82 4.21 -4.85 5.78
CA ALA A 82 5.11 -5.69 6.57
C ALA A 82 6.48 -5.88 5.87
N GLY A 83 6.48 -6.04 4.54
CA GLY A 83 7.70 -6.10 3.75
C GLY A 83 8.49 -4.79 3.78
N ILE A 84 7.81 -3.65 3.61
CA ILE A 84 8.42 -2.32 3.70
C ILE A 84 9.02 -2.10 5.10
N GLU A 85 8.25 -2.39 6.15
CA GLU A 85 8.66 -2.18 7.54
C GLU A 85 9.95 -2.95 7.87
N LYS A 86 10.04 -4.22 7.46
CA LYS A 86 11.22 -5.04 7.67
C LYS A 86 12.48 -4.39 7.06
N ILE A 87 12.41 -4.00 5.77
CA ILE A 87 13.56 -3.41 5.07
C ILE A 87 13.93 -2.04 5.65
N VAL A 88 12.94 -1.22 5.99
CA VAL A 88 13.12 0.11 6.58
C VAL A 88 13.82 0.00 7.95
N ASN A 89 13.38 -0.93 8.79
CA ASN A 89 13.99 -1.18 10.10
C ASN A 89 15.41 -1.74 10.00
N ASP A 90 15.65 -2.70 9.12
CA ASP A 90 17.00 -3.26 8.89
C ASP A 90 17.98 -2.16 8.42
N ALA A 91 17.49 -1.14 7.71
CA ALA A 91 18.27 0.03 7.30
C ALA A 91 18.40 1.11 8.40
N GLY A 92 17.85 0.90 9.60
CA GLY A 92 17.90 1.85 10.72
C GLY A 92 16.95 3.03 10.61
N TYR A 93 15.91 2.92 9.80
CA TYR A 93 14.84 3.91 9.69
C TYR A 93 13.61 3.51 10.51
N ASN A 94 12.78 4.49 10.86
CA ASN A 94 11.44 4.27 11.39
C ASN A 94 10.42 4.38 10.26
N LEU A 95 9.29 3.69 10.39
CA LEU A 95 8.17 3.80 9.45
C LEU A 95 6.99 4.50 10.12
N ILE A 96 6.43 5.52 9.45
CA ILE A 96 5.16 6.14 9.84
C ILE A 96 4.13 5.80 8.78
N ILE A 97 3.07 5.11 9.18
CA ILE A 97 1.99 4.68 8.29
C ILE A 97 0.75 5.54 8.54
N SER A 98 0.15 6.03 7.47
CA SER A 98 -1.11 6.76 7.46
C SER A 98 -2.07 6.15 6.44
N GLN A 99 -3.38 6.21 6.70
CA GLN A 99 -4.38 5.78 5.73
C GLN A 99 -5.24 6.94 5.23
N SER A 100 -5.52 6.96 3.94
CA SER A 100 -6.36 7.98 3.31
C SER A 100 -7.86 7.67 3.40
N LEU A 101 -8.24 6.42 3.69
CA LEU A 101 -9.64 5.93 3.66
C LEU A 101 -10.33 6.23 2.33
N GLU A 102 -9.59 6.07 1.22
CA GLU A 102 -10.03 6.33 -0.16
C GLU A 102 -10.41 7.80 -0.44
N SER A 103 -9.97 8.74 0.41
CA SER A 103 -10.25 10.17 0.30
C SER A 103 -8.99 10.98 -0.03
N MET A 104 -9.04 11.73 -1.14
CA MET A 104 -8.00 12.67 -1.54
C MET A 104 -7.77 13.77 -0.50
N GLU A 105 -8.82 14.26 0.15
CA GLU A 105 -8.67 15.28 1.19
C GLU A 105 -7.89 14.75 2.39
N LYS A 106 -8.15 13.50 2.78
CA LYS A 106 -7.37 12.84 3.84
C LYS A 106 -5.96 12.49 3.40
N GLU A 107 -5.78 12.12 2.12
CA GLU A 107 -4.46 11.91 1.51
C GLU A 107 -3.62 13.19 1.57
N LYS A 108 -4.20 14.36 1.20
CA LYS A 108 -3.57 15.67 1.31
C LYS A 108 -3.16 16.00 2.74
N LEU A 109 -4.06 15.79 3.69
CA LEU A 109 -3.76 16.04 5.11
C LEU A 109 -2.61 15.16 5.61
N ASN A 110 -2.63 13.87 5.26
CA ASN A 110 -1.58 12.93 5.61
C ASN A 110 -0.23 13.32 4.97
N ALA A 111 -0.23 13.66 3.67
CA ALA A 111 0.97 14.12 2.98
C ALA A 111 1.56 15.37 3.65
N LYS A 112 0.72 16.36 3.99
CA LYS A 112 1.14 17.54 4.72
C LYS A 112 1.73 17.20 6.09
N THR A 113 1.05 16.35 6.86
CA THR A 113 1.49 15.95 8.22
C THR A 113 2.84 15.23 8.19
N LEU A 114 3.05 14.33 7.24
CA LEU A 114 4.32 13.61 7.07
C LEU A 114 5.44 14.55 6.61
N TYR A 115 5.13 15.50 5.70
CA TYR A 115 6.08 16.54 5.30
C TYR A 115 6.50 17.41 6.49
N ASP A 116 5.55 17.92 7.26
CA ASP A 116 5.80 18.74 8.46
C ASP A 116 6.56 17.96 9.56
N SER A 117 6.40 16.64 9.59
CA SER A 117 7.14 15.73 10.47
C SER A 117 8.58 15.48 9.98
N GLY A 118 8.95 15.97 8.78
CA GLY A 118 10.29 15.90 8.23
C GLY A 118 10.69 14.49 7.79
N VAL A 119 9.79 13.70 7.21
CA VAL A 119 10.14 12.37 6.68
C VAL A 119 11.20 12.48 5.58
N ASP A 120 12.13 11.52 5.53
CA ASP A 120 13.23 11.50 4.56
C ASP A 120 12.80 10.97 3.17
N ALA A 121 11.67 10.27 3.11
CA ALA A 121 11.01 9.83 1.89
C ALA A 121 9.53 9.56 2.14
N LEU A 122 8.73 9.56 1.07
CA LEU A 122 7.30 9.24 1.11
C LEU A 122 6.96 8.16 0.08
N LEU A 123 6.30 7.09 0.53
CA LEU A 123 5.67 6.08 -0.31
C LEU A 123 4.16 6.32 -0.32
N VAL A 124 3.51 6.21 -1.48
CA VAL A 124 2.06 6.48 -1.60
C VAL A 124 1.40 5.46 -2.51
N SER A 125 0.33 4.83 -2.02
CA SER A 125 -0.69 4.21 -2.85
C SER A 125 -1.90 5.14 -2.87
N LEU A 126 -2.33 5.59 -4.07
CA LEU A 126 -3.31 6.67 -4.24
C LEU A 126 -4.72 6.26 -3.80
N ALA A 127 -5.46 7.23 -3.25
CA ALA A 127 -6.87 7.06 -2.94
C ALA A 127 -7.74 6.97 -4.20
N TYR A 128 -8.96 6.45 -4.08
CA TYR A 128 -9.89 6.28 -5.21
C TYR A 128 -10.28 7.58 -5.89
N ASP A 129 -10.46 8.64 -5.12
CA ASP A 129 -10.93 9.94 -5.61
C ASP A 129 -9.80 10.93 -5.94
N THR A 130 -8.52 10.53 -5.78
CA THR A 130 -7.39 11.41 -6.10
C THR A 130 -7.41 11.81 -7.57
N SER A 131 -7.64 13.10 -7.83
CA SER A 131 -7.79 13.67 -9.16
C SER A 131 -6.74 14.72 -9.52
N ASN A 132 -6.00 15.23 -8.53
CA ASN A 132 -4.84 16.09 -8.73
C ASN A 132 -3.72 15.70 -7.74
N PHE A 133 -2.52 16.22 -7.97
CA PHE A 133 -1.29 15.77 -7.27
C PHE A 133 -0.53 16.95 -6.65
N ASP A 134 -1.14 18.13 -6.55
CA ASP A 134 -0.50 19.36 -6.06
C ASP A 134 0.00 19.24 -4.62
N HIS A 135 -0.65 18.41 -3.82
CA HIS A 135 -0.26 18.16 -2.43
C HIS A 135 1.09 17.43 -2.29
N PHE A 136 1.60 16.83 -3.35
CA PHE A 136 2.94 16.25 -3.39
C PHE A 136 4.01 17.22 -3.89
N ALA A 137 3.65 18.41 -4.37
CA ALA A 137 4.59 19.36 -4.96
C ALA A 137 5.69 19.80 -3.99
N HIS A 138 5.43 19.84 -2.67
CA HIS A 138 6.45 20.15 -1.67
C HIS A 138 7.55 19.11 -1.60
N TYR A 139 7.23 17.82 -1.73
CA TYR A 139 8.19 16.72 -1.77
C TYR A 139 9.12 16.88 -2.99
N ILE A 140 8.53 17.09 -4.18
CA ILE A 140 9.27 17.24 -5.44
C ILE A 140 10.19 18.46 -5.39
N ARG A 141 9.69 19.62 -4.97
CA ARG A 141 10.46 20.86 -4.89
C ARG A 141 11.63 20.77 -3.91
N ASN A 142 11.45 20.08 -2.79
CA ASN A 142 12.48 19.92 -1.77
C ASN A 142 13.32 18.65 -1.98
N LYS A 143 13.16 17.98 -3.13
CA LYS A 143 13.92 16.77 -3.51
C LYS A 143 13.81 15.64 -2.46
N ILE A 144 12.67 15.57 -1.76
CA ILE A 144 12.33 14.45 -0.90
C ILE A 144 11.84 13.31 -1.81
N PRO A 145 12.47 12.13 -1.78
CA PRO A 145 12.05 11.01 -2.60
C PRO A 145 10.56 10.70 -2.43
N LEU A 146 9.83 10.71 -3.56
CA LEU A 146 8.42 10.34 -3.63
C LEU A 146 8.28 9.11 -4.52
N ILE A 147 7.70 8.05 -3.97
CA ILE A 147 7.56 6.75 -4.62
C ILE A 147 6.10 6.36 -4.59
N PHE A 148 5.50 6.19 -5.76
CA PHE A 148 4.15 5.63 -5.85
C PHE A 148 4.22 4.12 -5.90
N ILE A 149 3.36 3.45 -5.15
CA ILE A 149 3.27 1.98 -5.08
C ILE A 149 1.84 1.52 -5.39
N ASP A 150 1.68 0.40 -6.08
CA ASP A 150 0.41 -0.21 -6.43
C ASP A 150 -0.49 0.72 -7.26
N ARG A 151 -1.22 1.64 -6.64
CA ARG A 151 -1.99 2.69 -7.33
C ARG A 151 -1.11 3.91 -7.53
N VAL A 152 -0.71 4.10 -8.77
CA VAL A 152 0.34 5.06 -9.11
C VAL A 152 -0.13 6.15 -10.05
N HIS A 153 0.66 7.22 -10.11
CA HIS A 153 0.60 8.24 -11.15
C HIS A 153 2.03 8.63 -11.57
N ASN A 154 2.22 8.84 -12.85
CA ASN A 154 3.52 9.22 -13.39
C ASN A 154 3.74 10.73 -13.22
N LEU A 155 4.48 11.13 -12.20
CA LEU A 155 4.94 12.49 -12.00
C LEU A 155 6.44 12.61 -12.34
N PRO A 156 6.89 13.76 -12.87
CA PRO A 156 8.32 14.00 -13.08
C PRO A 156 9.12 13.84 -11.78
N ASN A 157 10.27 13.19 -11.86
CA ASN A 157 11.18 12.93 -10.73
C ASN A 157 10.58 12.05 -9.60
N CYS A 158 9.55 11.29 -9.88
CA CYS A 158 8.99 10.30 -8.98
C CYS A 158 9.24 8.89 -9.52
N SER A 159 9.37 7.92 -8.62
CA SER A 159 9.46 6.51 -8.96
C SER A 159 8.11 5.83 -8.79
N THR A 160 7.86 4.77 -9.56
CA THR A 160 6.66 3.93 -9.43
C THR A 160 7.06 2.47 -9.25
N ILE A 161 6.36 1.76 -8.37
CA ILE A 161 6.53 0.32 -8.14
C ILE A 161 5.16 -0.35 -8.34
N ILE A 162 5.05 -1.14 -9.38
CA ILE A 162 3.83 -1.84 -9.77
C ILE A 162 4.13 -3.29 -10.13
N ILE A 163 3.11 -4.14 -10.08
CA ILE A 163 3.12 -5.44 -10.74
C ILE A 163 2.63 -5.29 -12.18
N ASN A 164 2.82 -6.31 -13.01
CA ASN A 164 2.25 -6.32 -14.37
C ASN A 164 0.76 -6.70 -14.33
N ASN A 165 -0.09 -5.73 -13.94
CA ASN A 165 -1.54 -5.93 -13.82
C ASN A 165 -2.19 -6.34 -15.15
N ARG A 166 -1.68 -5.86 -16.31
CA ARG A 166 -2.23 -6.23 -17.62
C ARG A 166 -1.98 -7.70 -17.92
N LEU A 167 -0.75 -8.19 -17.71
CA LEU A 167 -0.44 -9.60 -17.87
C LEU A 167 -1.26 -10.47 -16.90
N ALA A 168 -1.37 -10.05 -15.65
CA ALA A 168 -2.13 -10.79 -14.64
C ALA A 168 -3.63 -10.88 -14.99
N GLY A 169 -4.23 -9.77 -15.48
CA GLY A 169 -5.60 -9.78 -15.99
C GLY A 169 -5.80 -10.66 -17.22
N PHE A 170 -4.80 -10.65 -18.13
CA PHE A 170 -4.78 -11.53 -19.29
C PHE A 170 -4.74 -13.01 -18.88
N GLU A 171 -3.81 -13.42 -18.01
CA GLU A 171 -3.66 -14.81 -17.56
C GLU A 171 -4.89 -15.32 -16.79
N ALA A 172 -5.49 -14.49 -15.94
CA ALA A 172 -6.73 -14.81 -15.23
C ALA A 172 -7.87 -15.10 -16.23
N THR A 173 -7.97 -14.29 -17.26
CA THR A 173 -9.02 -14.43 -18.30
C THR A 173 -8.74 -15.61 -19.21
N GLU A 174 -7.49 -15.81 -19.64
CA GLU A 174 -7.10 -17.02 -20.40
C GLU A 174 -7.43 -18.30 -19.65
N HIS A 175 -7.22 -18.32 -18.33
CA HIS A 175 -7.59 -19.47 -17.53
C HIS A 175 -9.09 -19.78 -17.64
N LEU A 176 -9.97 -18.79 -17.51
CA LEU A 176 -11.41 -18.97 -17.68
C LEU A 176 -11.76 -19.49 -19.08
N ILE A 177 -11.16 -18.91 -20.13
CA ILE A 177 -11.38 -19.34 -21.52
C ILE A 177 -10.90 -20.77 -21.73
N SER A 178 -9.74 -21.15 -21.18
CA SER A 178 -9.20 -22.53 -21.26
C SER A 178 -10.11 -23.58 -20.61
N LEU A 179 -10.91 -23.16 -19.63
CA LEU A 179 -11.93 -23.98 -19.00
C LEU A 179 -13.27 -24.02 -19.78
N GLY A 180 -13.30 -23.42 -20.98
CA GLY A 180 -14.44 -23.42 -21.88
C GLY A 180 -15.44 -22.29 -21.68
N CYS A 181 -15.14 -21.28 -20.87
CA CYS A 181 -16.00 -20.10 -20.70
C CYS A 181 -16.02 -19.27 -22.00
N LYS A 182 -17.21 -18.76 -22.36
CA LYS A 182 -17.44 -17.93 -23.55
C LYS A 182 -18.15 -16.60 -23.22
N ASN A 183 -18.92 -16.57 -22.15
CA ASN A 183 -19.67 -15.38 -21.71
C ASN A 183 -19.00 -14.85 -20.44
N LEU A 184 -17.97 -14.03 -20.64
CA LEU A 184 -17.13 -13.57 -19.56
C LEU A 184 -17.62 -12.23 -19.00
N LEU A 185 -17.46 -12.04 -17.68
CA LEU A 185 -17.69 -10.76 -17.01
C LEU A 185 -16.46 -10.44 -16.15
N TYR A 186 -15.91 -9.23 -16.30
CA TYR A 186 -14.94 -8.68 -15.38
C TYR A 186 -15.63 -7.74 -14.38
N VAL A 187 -15.48 -8.01 -13.08
CA VAL A 187 -15.93 -7.14 -12.01
C VAL A 187 -14.71 -6.49 -11.36
N GLY A 188 -14.58 -5.19 -11.56
CA GLY A 188 -13.41 -4.43 -11.15
C GLY A 188 -13.76 -3.18 -10.36
N GLY A 189 -12.73 -2.53 -9.82
CA GLY A 189 -12.85 -1.23 -9.18
C GLY A 189 -12.73 -0.08 -10.17
N ASN A 190 -12.59 1.13 -9.64
CA ASN A 190 -12.52 2.39 -10.40
C ASN A 190 -11.36 2.38 -11.41
N ILE A 191 -11.70 2.36 -12.70
CA ILE A 191 -10.74 2.33 -13.82
C ILE A 191 -9.88 3.61 -13.97
N LYS A 192 -10.15 4.66 -13.20
CA LYS A 192 -9.22 5.79 -13.08
C LYS A 192 -7.92 5.38 -12.35
N ARG A 193 -7.92 4.23 -11.67
CA ARG A 193 -6.73 3.63 -11.04
C ARG A 193 -6.11 2.61 -11.98
N ASN A 194 -4.80 2.75 -12.20
CA ASN A 194 -4.00 1.89 -13.08
C ASN A 194 -4.26 0.39 -12.83
N VAL A 195 -4.33 -0.03 -11.58
CA VAL A 195 -4.48 -1.45 -11.23
C VAL A 195 -5.75 -2.09 -11.82
N TYR A 196 -6.87 -1.37 -11.82
CA TYR A 196 -8.13 -1.89 -12.38
C TYR A 196 -8.21 -1.71 -13.88
N LEU A 197 -7.70 -0.58 -14.40
CA LEU A 197 -7.62 -0.33 -15.84
C LEU A 197 -6.73 -1.37 -16.52
N ASP A 198 -5.53 -1.60 -16.00
CA ASP A 198 -4.58 -2.54 -16.59
C ASP A 198 -5.13 -3.98 -16.58
N ARG A 199 -5.81 -4.40 -15.50
CA ARG A 199 -6.49 -5.71 -15.44
C ARG A 199 -7.60 -5.82 -16.46
N LEU A 200 -8.40 -4.75 -16.66
CA LEU A 200 -9.44 -4.69 -17.70
C LEU A 200 -8.83 -4.78 -19.10
N GLU A 201 -7.74 -4.07 -19.36
CA GLU A 201 -7.05 -4.16 -20.65
C GLU A 201 -6.49 -5.59 -20.89
N GLY A 202 -5.95 -6.23 -19.86
CA GLY A 202 -5.55 -7.64 -19.94
C GLY A 202 -6.72 -8.58 -20.20
N PHE A 203 -7.88 -8.34 -19.59
CA PHE A 203 -9.11 -9.08 -19.85
C PHE A 203 -9.53 -8.95 -21.32
N LYS A 204 -9.52 -7.74 -21.88
CA LYS A 204 -9.82 -7.48 -23.29
C LYS A 204 -8.85 -8.17 -24.23
N ASP A 205 -7.54 -8.05 -23.94
CA ASP A 205 -6.48 -8.69 -24.75
C ASP A 205 -6.69 -10.23 -24.84
N ALA A 206 -7.08 -10.87 -23.75
CA ALA A 206 -7.36 -12.30 -23.74
C ALA A 206 -8.62 -12.65 -24.55
N MET A 207 -9.69 -11.87 -24.42
CA MET A 207 -10.90 -12.05 -25.21
C MET A 207 -10.61 -11.89 -26.72
N GLU A 208 -9.89 -10.85 -27.12
CA GLU A 208 -9.49 -10.58 -28.50
C GLU A 208 -8.64 -11.74 -29.07
N LYS A 209 -7.63 -12.21 -28.32
CA LYS A 209 -6.79 -13.35 -28.73
C LYS A 209 -7.60 -14.60 -29.05
N HIS A 210 -8.68 -14.82 -28.32
CA HIS A 210 -9.57 -15.97 -28.49
C HIS A 210 -10.80 -15.68 -29.34
N GLN A 211 -10.83 -14.54 -30.06
CA GLN A 211 -11.92 -14.12 -30.95
C GLN A 211 -13.29 -14.06 -30.26
N LEU A 212 -13.29 -13.66 -28.99
CA LEU A 212 -14.48 -13.33 -28.22
C LEU A 212 -14.74 -11.83 -28.30
N ASP A 213 -15.96 -11.45 -28.66
CA ASP A 213 -16.34 -10.03 -28.74
C ASP A 213 -16.37 -9.40 -27.34
N PHE A 214 -15.76 -8.24 -27.20
CA PHE A 214 -15.84 -7.42 -25.99
C PHE A 214 -16.73 -6.21 -26.27
N ASP A 215 -17.71 -5.99 -25.39
CA ASP A 215 -18.45 -4.75 -25.29
C ASP A 215 -18.54 -4.29 -23.81
N GLN A 216 -19.21 -3.16 -23.59
CA GLN A 216 -19.30 -2.59 -22.23
C GLN A 216 -20.06 -3.47 -21.23
N THR A 217 -20.87 -4.43 -21.69
CA THR A 217 -21.60 -5.35 -20.82
C THR A 217 -20.67 -6.41 -20.19
N HIS A 218 -19.48 -6.59 -20.70
CA HIS A 218 -18.47 -7.50 -20.15
C HIS A 218 -17.65 -6.91 -18.99
N PHE A 219 -17.94 -5.68 -18.60
CA PHE A 219 -17.28 -5.01 -17.47
C PHE A 219 -18.31 -4.35 -16.55
N LEU A 220 -18.16 -4.60 -15.26
CA LEU A 220 -18.93 -3.94 -14.19
C LEU A 220 -17.99 -3.26 -13.21
N GLU A 221 -18.06 -1.93 -13.15
CA GLU A 221 -17.34 -1.14 -12.14
C GLU A 221 -18.11 -1.11 -10.83
N THR A 222 -17.42 -1.39 -9.70
CA THR A 222 -17.98 -1.37 -8.35
C THR A 222 -16.96 -0.81 -7.36
N ASP A 223 -17.35 -0.55 -6.11
CA ASP A 223 -16.42 -0.21 -5.03
C ASP A 223 -15.75 -1.44 -4.41
N LEU A 224 -16.05 -2.65 -4.93
CA LEU A 224 -15.60 -3.95 -4.40
C LEU A 224 -15.98 -4.12 -2.92
N SER A 225 -17.11 -3.55 -2.55
CA SER A 225 -17.69 -3.55 -1.21
C SER A 225 -18.71 -4.68 -1.06
N PRO A 226 -18.90 -5.28 0.13
CA PRO A 226 -20.00 -6.21 0.36
C PRO A 226 -21.39 -5.66 0.00
N ASP A 227 -21.57 -4.33 0.04
CA ASP A 227 -22.82 -3.67 -0.31
C ASP A 227 -23.12 -3.71 -1.81
N ASP A 228 -22.10 -3.93 -2.66
CA ASP A 228 -22.26 -4.02 -4.12
C ASP A 228 -22.69 -5.42 -4.59
N VAL A 229 -22.69 -6.42 -3.71
CA VAL A 229 -22.90 -7.82 -4.10
C VAL A 229 -24.25 -8.02 -4.78
N ASP A 230 -25.32 -7.44 -4.23
CA ASP A 230 -26.68 -7.61 -4.77
C ASP A 230 -26.79 -6.99 -6.16
N SER A 231 -26.11 -5.88 -6.41
CA SER A 231 -26.05 -5.24 -7.74
C SER A 231 -25.32 -6.11 -8.76
N VAL A 232 -24.21 -6.76 -8.36
CA VAL A 232 -23.47 -7.70 -9.21
C VAL A 232 -24.34 -8.92 -9.56
N ILE A 233 -25.04 -9.49 -8.59
CA ILE A 233 -25.94 -10.65 -8.82
C ILE A 233 -27.09 -10.26 -9.77
N HIS A 234 -27.68 -9.08 -9.54
CA HIS A 234 -28.72 -8.56 -10.43
C HIS A 234 -28.19 -8.37 -11.87
N TYR A 235 -26.98 -7.81 -12.00
CA TYR A 235 -26.32 -7.62 -13.29
C TYR A 235 -26.10 -8.95 -14.03
N ILE A 236 -25.50 -9.95 -13.34
CA ILE A 236 -25.27 -11.29 -13.89
C ILE A 236 -26.58 -11.90 -14.43
N LYS A 237 -27.69 -11.79 -13.67
CA LYS A 237 -29.00 -12.30 -14.07
C LYS A 237 -29.63 -11.53 -15.24
N SER A 238 -29.29 -10.27 -15.42
CA SER A 238 -29.84 -9.42 -16.48
C SER A 238 -29.15 -9.60 -17.84
N MET A 239 -27.96 -10.23 -17.87
CA MET A 239 -27.22 -10.42 -19.10
C MET A 239 -27.99 -11.33 -20.08
N LYS A 240 -27.99 -10.95 -21.36
CA LYS A 240 -28.68 -11.68 -22.44
C LYS A 240 -28.21 -13.13 -22.56
N ASN A 241 -26.91 -13.35 -22.42
CA ASN A 241 -26.30 -14.66 -22.34
C ASN A 241 -25.89 -14.94 -20.87
N ALA A 242 -26.10 -16.16 -20.40
CA ALA A 242 -25.70 -16.53 -19.04
C ALA A 242 -24.18 -16.40 -18.90
N VAL A 243 -23.74 -15.63 -17.89
CA VAL A 243 -22.31 -15.52 -17.54
C VAL A 243 -21.82 -16.89 -17.08
N ASP A 244 -20.79 -17.42 -17.73
CA ASP A 244 -20.16 -18.70 -17.41
C ASP A 244 -18.75 -18.58 -16.86
N GLY A 245 -18.14 -17.38 -17.00
CA GLY A 245 -16.84 -17.06 -16.45
C GLY A 245 -16.81 -15.65 -15.80
N LEU A 246 -16.38 -15.58 -14.55
CA LEU A 246 -16.32 -14.34 -13.77
C LEU A 246 -14.89 -14.07 -13.30
N PHE A 247 -14.30 -12.96 -13.73
CA PHE A 247 -13.05 -12.45 -13.19
C PHE A 247 -13.36 -11.31 -12.21
N VAL A 248 -12.94 -11.46 -10.95
CA VAL A 248 -13.19 -10.47 -9.88
C VAL A 248 -11.87 -9.94 -9.36
N SER A 249 -11.67 -8.63 -9.37
CA SER A 249 -10.39 -8.00 -8.98
C SER A 249 -10.07 -8.04 -7.49
N SER A 250 -10.78 -8.81 -6.69
CA SER A 250 -10.54 -8.97 -5.23
C SER A 250 -11.09 -10.31 -4.76
N ASP A 251 -10.27 -11.11 -4.09
CA ASP A 251 -10.68 -12.39 -3.52
C ASP A 251 -11.75 -12.23 -2.44
N ASN A 252 -11.59 -11.18 -1.62
CA ASN A 252 -12.57 -10.89 -0.58
C ASN A 252 -13.96 -10.61 -1.17
N PHE A 253 -14.01 -9.80 -2.23
CA PHE A 253 -15.26 -9.52 -2.92
C PHE A 253 -15.78 -10.74 -3.69
N ALA A 254 -14.90 -11.52 -4.33
CA ALA A 254 -15.26 -12.77 -4.98
C ALA A 254 -15.91 -13.78 -4.00
N ALA A 255 -15.40 -13.87 -2.77
CA ALA A 255 -15.97 -14.73 -1.73
C ALA A 255 -17.42 -14.33 -1.36
N HIS A 256 -17.71 -13.04 -1.30
CA HIS A 256 -19.06 -12.53 -1.09
C HIS A 256 -19.98 -12.86 -2.28
N ILE A 257 -19.49 -12.70 -3.51
CA ILE A 257 -20.23 -13.07 -4.73
C ILE A 257 -20.50 -14.58 -4.76
N ILE A 258 -19.49 -15.43 -4.47
CA ILE A 258 -19.66 -16.87 -4.38
C ILE A 258 -20.80 -17.25 -3.40
N LYS A 259 -20.79 -16.63 -2.23
CA LYS A 259 -21.83 -16.85 -1.21
C LYS A 259 -23.22 -16.45 -1.71
N ALA A 260 -23.33 -15.32 -2.41
CA ALA A 260 -24.59 -14.83 -2.96
C ALA A 260 -25.10 -15.70 -4.13
N LEU A 261 -24.24 -16.07 -5.08
CA LEU A 261 -24.58 -16.97 -6.18
C LEU A 261 -25.10 -18.32 -5.69
N LYS A 262 -24.49 -18.88 -4.64
CA LYS A 262 -25.00 -20.13 -4.02
C LYS A 262 -26.38 -19.99 -3.41
N ARG A 263 -26.71 -18.84 -2.80
CA ARG A 263 -28.06 -18.56 -2.31
C ARG A 263 -29.09 -18.50 -3.43
N GLU A 264 -28.63 -18.12 -4.62
CA GLU A 264 -29.42 -18.09 -5.86
C GLU A 264 -29.41 -19.43 -6.63
N ASN A 265 -28.93 -20.50 -5.98
CA ASN A 265 -28.82 -21.87 -6.49
C ASN A 265 -27.87 -22.08 -7.67
N TYR A 266 -26.92 -21.17 -7.93
CA TYR A 266 -25.85 -21.41 -8.88
C TYR A 266 -24.88 -22.49 -8.37
N LYS A 267 -24.52 -23.40 -9.24
CA LYS A 267 -23.49 -24.42 -8.99
C LYS A 267 -22.14 -23.88 -9.46
N ILE A 268 -21.20 -23.76 -8.52
CA ILE A 268 -19.83 -23.29 -8.81
C ILE A 268 -18.90 -24.52 -8.65
N PRO A 269 -18.14 -24.88 -9.66
CA PRO A 269 -17.84 -24.16 -10.93
C PRO A 269 -18.71 -24.57 -12.12
N GLN A 270 -19.78 -25.36 -11.97
CA GLN A 270 -20.52 -25.97 -13.08
C GLN A 270 -21.27 -24.92 -13.93
N ASP A 271 -22.03 -24.03 -13.28
CA ASP A 271 -22.81 -23.00 -13.96
C ASP A 271 -21.99 -21.74 -14.25
N ILE A 272 -21.10 -21.40 -13.32
CA ILE A 272 -20.21 -20.22 -13.41
C ILE A 272 -18.87 -20.52 -12.74
N LYS A 273 -17.78 -20.23 -13.46
CA LYS A 273 -16.40 -20.35 -12.98
C LYS A 273 -15.92 -18.96 -12.53
N ILE A 274 -15.14 -18.90 -11.46
CA ILE A 274 -14.74 -17.62 -10.85
C ILE A 274 -13.24 -17.64 -10.62
N VAL A 275 -12.59 -16.54 -11.02
CA VAL A 275 -11.19 -16.24 -10.72
C VAL A 275 -11.12 -14.95 -9.93
N GLY A 276 -10.38 -14.97 -8.85
CA GLY A 276 -10.12 -13.82 -7.99
C GLY A 276 -8.77 -13.16 -8.26
N PHE A 277 -8.36 -12.29 -7.33
CA PHE A 277 -7.09 -11.57 -7.39
C PHE A 277 -6.60 -11.25 -5.98
N ASN A 278 -5.31 -11.37 -5.71
CA ASN A 278 -4.48 -11.07 -4.53
C ASN A 278 -4.00 -12.30 -3.76
N ASN A 279 -4.49 -13.50 -4.02
CA ASN A 279 -4.22 -14.70 -3.23
C ASN A 279 -4.45 -14.48 -1.72
N ASP A 280 -5.56 -13.80 -1.38
CA ASP A 280 -5.96 -13.59 0.00
C ASP A 280 -6.34 -14.94 0.66
N PRO A 281 -6.07 -15.17 1.97
CA PRO A 281 -6.39 -16.41 2.66
C PRO A 281 -7.85 -16.87 2.54
N ILE A 282 -8.76 -15.95 2.24
CA ILE A 282 -10.17 -16.28 2.00
C ILE A 282 -10.35 -17.21 0.78
N SER A 283 -9.42 -17.19 -0.18
CA SER A 283 -9.48 -18.03 -1.38
C SER A 283 -9.47 -19.53 -1.05
N ASP A 284 -8.73 -19.90 0.01
CA ASP A 284 -8.67 -21.30 0.49
C ASP A 284 -9.83 -21.66 1.43
N LEU A 285 -10.50 -20.68 2.02
CA LEU A 285 -11.55 -20.89 3.02
C LEU A 285 -12.97 -20.99 2.42
N VAL A 286 -13.16 -20.48 1.21
CA VAL A 286 -14.45 -20.61 0.50
C VAL A 286 -14.58 -22.00 -0.10
N THR A 287 -15.82 -22.43 -0.33
CA THR A 287 -16.11 -23.72 -0.96
C THR A 287 -16.94 -23.50 -2.23
N PRO A 288 -16.50 -23.99 -3.43
CA PRO A 288 -15.18 -24.53 -3.68
C PRO A 288 -14.08 -23.47 -3.43
N THR A 289 -12.84 -23.90 -3.25
CA THR A 289 -11.70 -22.99 -3.15
C THR A 289 -11.61 -22.11 -4.41
N LEU A 290 -11.24 -20.85 -4.21
CA LEU A 290 -11.21 -19.86 -5.29
C LEU A 290 -9.84 -19.88 -6.00
N THR A 291 -9.84 -20.09 -7.31
CA THR A 291 -8.68 -19.81 -8.15
C THR A 291 -8.39 -18.31 -8.14
N THR A 292 -7.15 -17.92 -7.94
CA THR A 292 -6.78 -16.51 -7.78
C THR A 292 -5.40 -16.21 -8.37
N VAL A 293 -5.17 -14.94 -8.73
CA VAL A 293 -3.85 -14.44 -9.12
C VAL A 293 -3.03 -14.16 -7.86
N ASN A 294 -1.81 -14.73 -7.84
CA ASN A 294 -0.85 -14.57 -6.73
C ASN A 294 0.16 -13.44 -7.02
#